data_ddfbc5c8f90a8f9915d985591bcdf2b7
#
_entry.id   ddfbc5c8f90a8f9915d985591bcdf2b7
#
_cell.length_a   1.000
_cell.length_b   1.000
_cell.length_c   1.000
_cell.angle_alpha   90.00
_cell.angle_beta   90.00
_cell.angle_gamma   90.00
#
_symmetry.space_group_name_H-M   'P 1'
#
loop_
_entity.id
_entity.type
_entity.pdbx_description
1 polymer ?
#
loop_
_entity_poly.entity_id
_entity_poly.type
_entity_poly.pdbx_seq_one_letter_code
_entity_poly.pdbx_strand_id
1 'polypeptide(L)'
;MKKLLFLALLYSCATHTGTITIDKYTDFVDPLIGSGGHGHVFVGANVPHGMVQLGPTQMSQGWDWSSGYHSSDSTISGFGMTHLSGTGIGDKGDIHFMPTTGGVALRRESFFSSFSHSQEQAEAGFYSVMLLKYGIQVQLTASERTGFQRYIFPFGKPVELIIDLKQGIGWDWPTGCELRQVSPTKIEGLRLSTGWAKDDRIYFTA
;
A
#
# COMPACT_ATOMS: atom_id res chain seq x y z
N MET A 1 11.99 83.17 18.05
CA MET A 1 11.08 82.35 17.19
C MET A 1 11.73 81.01 16.92
N LYS A 2 11.31 79.93 17.65
CA LYS A 2 11.86 78.53 17.42
C LYS A 2 10.91 77.81 16.46
N LYS A 3 11.43 77.44 15.29
CA LYS A 3 10.71 76.61 14.33
C LYS A 3 10.76 75.18 14.78
N LEU A 4 9.63 74.57 15.11
CA LEU A 4 9.51 73.11 15.40
C LEU A 4 9.37 72.37 14.07
N LEU A 5 10.32 71.48 13.76
CA LEU A 5 10.28 70.62 12.56
C LEU A 5 9.58 69.31 12.97
N PHE A 6 8.37 69.07 12.43
CA PHE A 6 7.63 67.82 12.63
C PHE A 6 8.14 66.80 11.58
N LEU A 7 8.83 65.76 12.03
CA LEU A 7 9.26 64.64 11.17
C LEU A 7 8.15 63.56 11.22
N ALA A 8 7.36 63.44 10.15
CA ALA A 8 6.37 62.37 10.02
C ALA A 8 7.04 61.10 9.56
N LEU A 9 7.12 60.11 10.46
CA LEU A 9 7.53 58.73 10.11
C LEU A 9 6.35 58.02 9.42
N LEU A 10 6.44 57.84 8.10
CA LEU A 10 5.55 56.95 7.36
C LEU A 10 5.99 55.50 7.58
N TYR A 11 5.29 54.78 8.43
CA TYR A 11 5.41 53.33 8.53
C TYR A 11 4.76 52.70 7.27
N SER A 12 5.57 52.28 6.32
CA SER A 12 5.10 51.46 5.20
C SER A 12 4.88 50.04 5.69
N CYS A 13 3.61 49.64 5.87
CA CYS A 13 3.24 48.24 6.03
C CYS A 13 3.49 47.52 4.69
N ALA A 14 4.68 46.93 4.50
CA ALA A 14 4.91 45.98 3.41
C ALA A 14 4.14 44.70 3.75
N THR A 15 2.99 44.52 3.14
CA THR A 15 2.31 43.22 3.12
C THR A 15 3.14 42.27 2.27
N HIS A 16 3.90 41.37 2.91
CA HIS A 16 4.52 40.23 2.24
C HIS A 16 3.38 39.30 1.82
N THR A 17 2.89 39.44 0.59
CA THR A 17 2.14 38.40 -0.09
C THR A 17 3.14 37.34 -0.55
N GLY A 18 3.50 36.43 0.34
CA GLY A 18 4.25 35.23 -0.04
C GLY A 18 3.37 34.42 -1.01
N THR A 19 3.77 34.37 -2.27
CA THR A 19 3.15 33.45 -3.23
C THR A 19 3.56 32.04 -2.79
N ILE A 20 2.59 31.27 -2.31
CA ILE A 20 2.80 29.83 -2.06
C ILE A 20 2.88 29.19 -3.44
N THR A 21 4.09 28.85 -3.88
CA THR A 21 4.30 28.02 -5.06
C THR A 21 4.01 26.57 -4.66
N ILE A 22 2.91 26.04 -5.15
CA ILE A 22 2.57 24.61 -5.04
C ILE A 22 3.31 23.90 -6.16
N ASP A 23 4.44 23.27 -5.86
CA ASP A 23 5.25 22.56 -6.86
C ASP A 23 4.59 21.24 -7.32
N LYS A 24 3.83 20.58 -6.42
CA LYS A 24 3.08 19.35 -6.73
C LYS A 24 1.80 19.28 -5.91
N TYR A 25 0.66 19.12 -6.58
CA TYR A 25 -0.63 18.90 -5.88
C TYR A 25 -0.67 17.58 -5.10
N THR A 26 0.11 16.59 -5.52
CA THR A 26 0.23 15.29 -4.83
C THR A 26 0.82 15.40 -3.43
N ASP A 27 1.56 16.47 -3.12
CA ASP A 27 2.16 16.69 -1.79
C ASP A 27 1.09 16.99 -0.71
N PHE A 28 -0.14 17.31 -1.14
CA PHE A 28 -1.30 17.49 -0.25
C PHE A 28 -2.15 16.22 -0.07
N VAL A 29 -1.78 15.12 -0.73
CA VAL A 29 -2.46 13.84 -0.62
C VAL A 29 -1.82 13.03 0.50
N ASP A 30 -2.58 12.74 1.54
CA ASP A 30 -2.19 11.80 2.58
C ASP A 30 -2.99 10.49 2.42
N PRO A 31 -2.37 9.42 1.88
CA PRO A 31 -3.05 8.13 1.68
C PRO A 31 -3.41 7.40 2.98
N LEU A 32 -2.93 7.86 4.14
CA LEU A 32 -3.27 7.26 5.43
C LEU A 32 -4.59 7.80 6.00
N ILE A 33 -5.15 8.87 5.44
CA ILE A 33 -6.46 9.39 5.86
C ILE A 33 -7.54 8.33 5.59
N GLY A 34 -8.27 7.97 6.66
CA GLY A 34 -9.32 6.95 6.61
C GLY A 34 -8.84 5.50 6.74
N SER A 35 -7.53 5.27 6.96
CA SER A 35 -6.99 3.93 7.20
C SER A 35 -7.17 3.43 8.64
N GLY A 36 -7.71 4.25 9.53
CA GLY A 36 -8.00 3.91 10.93
C GLY A 36 -9.46 4.05 11.29
N GLY A 37 -9.84 3.55 12.47
CA GLY A 37 -11.23 3.53 12.93
C GLY A 37 -12.14 2.81 11.93
N HIS A 38 -13.29 3.39 11.62
CA HIS A 38 -14.26 2.84 10.63
C HIS A 38 -14.09 3.44 9.23
N GLY A 39 -12.89 3.85 8.83
CA GLY A 39 -12.68 4.52 7.53
C GLY A 39 -12.63 3.55 6.34
N HIS A 40 -12.11 2.34 6.53
CA HIS A 40 -12.03 1.27 5.52
C HIS A 40 -11.32 1.69 4.23
N VAL A 41 -10.30 2.54 4.33
CA VAL A 41 -9.54 3.03 3.19
C VAL A 41 -8.31 2.17 2.98
N PHE A 42 -8.10 1.75 1.75
CA PHE A 42 -6.90 1.06 1.28
C PHE A 42 -5.67 1.98 1.40
N VAL A 43 -4.55 1.40 1.82
CA VAL A 43 -3.23 2.07 1.82
C VAL A 43 -2.32 1.37 0.83
N GLY A 44 -1.70 2.12 -0.07
CA GLY A 44 -0.80 1.56 -1.07
C GLY A 44 -0.65 2.42 -2.31
N ALA A 45 -0.14 1.82 -3.38
CA ALA A 45 0.09 2.47 -4.65
C ALA A 45 -1.03 2.14 -5.65
N ASN A 46 -1.64 3.17 -6.19
CA ASN A 46 -2.61 3.07 -7.29
C ASN A 46 -2.59 4.35 -8.14
N VAL A 47 -3.19 4.28 -9.30
CA VAL A 47 -3.55 5.46 -10.10
C VAL A 47 -5.07 5.66 -10.07
N PRO A 48 -5.59 6.87 -10.25
CA PRO A 48 -7.02 7.10 -10.29
C PRO A 48 -7.71 6.18 -11.29
N HIS A 49 -8.74 5.46 -10.83
CA HIS A 49 -9.52 4.50 -11.63
C HIS A 49 -8.73 3.30 -12.20
N GLY A 50 -7.53 3.03 -11.67
CA GLY A 50 -6.76 1.85 -12.02
C GLY A 50 -7.38 0.56 -11.49
N MET A 51 -7.16 -0.56 -12.19
CA MET A 51 -7.55 -1.90 -11.74
C MET A 51 -6.65 -2.36 -10.58
N VAL A 52 -5.39 -1.92 -10.55
CA VAL A 52 -4.42 -2.32 -9.53
C VAL A 52 -4.45 -1.36 -8.35
N GLN A 53 -4.73 -1.91 -7.17
CA GLN A 53 -4.56 -1.27 -5.87
C GLN A 53 -3.52 -2.08 -5.09
N LEU A 54 -2.25 -1.80 -5.35
CA LEU A 54 -1.12 -2.55 -4.81
C LEU A 54 -0.75 -2.03 -3.42
N GLY A 55 -0.94 -2.85 -2.41
CA GLY A 55 -0.66 -2.43 -1.04
C GLY A 55 -0.45 -3.56 -0.05
N PRO A 56 -0.03 -3.22 1.18
CA PRO A 56 0.06 -4.17 2.26
C PRO A 56 -1.30 -4.73 2.61
N THR A 57 -1.34 -6.04 2.86
CA THR A 57 -2.49 -6.72 3.41
C THR A 57 -2.16 -7.23 4.80
N GLN A 58 -3.09 -7.04 5.71
CA GLN A 58 -3.01 -7.47 7.11
C GLN A 58 -4.04 -8.58 7.35
N MET A 59 -3.84 -9.37 8.39
CA MET A 59 -4.87 -10.33 8.81
C MET A 59 -6.09 -9.58 9.33
N SER A 60 -7.28 -9.94 8.81
CA SER A 60 -8.52 -9.36 9.29
C SER A 60 -8.73 -9.67 10.78
N GLN A 61 -8.90 -8.64 11.57
CA GLN A 61 -9.28 -8.71 12.99
C GLN A 61 -10.73 -8.26 13.20
N GLY A 62 -11.49 -8.06 12.12
CA GLY A 62 -12.88 -7.65 12.16
C GLY A 62 -13.25 -6.76 10.98
N TRP A 63 -14.38 -6.08 11.11
CA TRP A 63 -14.95 -5.25 10.05
C TRP A 63 -14.04 -4.09 9.61
N ASP A 64 -13.30 -3.48 10.53
CA ASP A 64 -12.42 -2.35 10.25
C ASP A 64 -11.23 -2.71 9.35
N TRP A 65 -10.91 -4.01 9.22
CA TRP A 65 -9.89 -4.52 8.29
C TRP A 65 -10.43 -4.84 6.89
N SER A 66 -11.66 -4.45 6.56
CA SER A 66 -12.30 -4.80 5.29
C SER A 66 -11.59 -4.26 4.05
N SER A 67 -10.78 -3.20 4.16
CA SER A 67 -9.91 -2.71 3.08
C SER A 67 -8.58 -3.47 2.97
N GLY A 68 -8.31 -4.42 3.88
CA GLY A 68 -7.05 -5.15 3.97
C GLY A 68 -5.95 -4.45 4.75
N TYR A 69 -6.17 -3.23 5.22
CA TYR A 69 -5.24 -2.46 6.05
C TYR A 69 -5.99 -1.71 7.15
N HIS A 70 -5.39 -1.65 8.34
CA HIS A 70 -5.84 -0.79 9.42
C HIS A 70 -4.64 -0.22 10.17
N SER A 71 -4.63 1.10 10.40
CA SER A 71 -3.48 1.83 10.96
C SER A 71 -3.11 1.45 12.40
N SER A 72 -3.92 0.69 13.11
CA SER A 72 -3.56 0.16 14.44
C SER A 72 -2.81 -1.16 14.40
N ASP A 73 -2.69 -1.80 13.24
CA ASP A 73 -1.99 -3.07 13.09
C ASP A 73 -0.49 -2.83 12.88
N SER A 74 0.31 -3.82 13.20
CA SER A 74 1.76 -3.82 13.05
C SER A 74 2.29 -5.06 12.33
N THR A 75 1.41 -5.78 11.62
CA THR A 75 1.73 -7.03 10.92
C THR A 75 1.29 -6.97 9.47
N ILE A 76 2.16 -7.38 8.55
CA ILE A 76 1.86 -7.53 7.13
C ILE A 76 1.90 -9.00 6.77
N SER A 77 0.83 -9.49 6.13
CA SER A 77 0.70 -10.86 5.62
C SER A 77 1.18 -11.03 4.19
N GLY A 78 1.29 -9.93 3.45
CA GLY A 78 1.73 -9.88 2.07
C GLY A 78 1.32 -8.57 1.40
N PHE A 79 1.60 -8.44 0.11
CA PHE A 79 1.25 -7.29 -0.71
C PHE A 79 0.29 -7.75 -1.79
N GLY A 80 -1.00 -7.43 -1.60
CA GLY A 80 -2.07 -7.78 -2.53
C GLY A 80 -2.14 -6.82 -3.72
N MET A 81 -2.58 -7.32 -4.86
CA MET A 81 -2.71 -6.55 -6.10
C MET A 81 -4.04 -5.82 -6.21
N THR A 82 -5.04 -6.24 -5.44
CA THR A 82 -6.40 -5.69 -5.48
C THR A 82 -6.93 -5.43 -4.08
N HIS A 83 -7.56 -4.30 -3.87
CA HIS A 83 -8.22 -3.92 -2.62
C HIS A 83 -9.48 -3.11 -2.91
N LEU A 84 -10.49 -3.23 -2.06
CA LEU A 84 -11.59 -2.29 -2.01
C LEU A 84 -11.24 -1.13 -1.07
N SER A 85 -11.77 0.04 -1.33
CA SER A 85 -11.51 1.24 -0.52
C SER A 85 -12.81 1.98 -0.22
N GLY A 86 -13.05 2.29 1.06
CA GLY A 86 -14.19 3.08 1.52
C GLY A 86 -15.53 2.36 1.49
N THR A 87 -15.59 1.07 1.18
CA THR A 87 -16.86 0.33 1.02
C THR A 87 -17.35 -0.32 2.31
N GLY A 88 -16.48 -0.57 3.27
CA GLY A 88 -16.78 -1.38 4.46
C GLY A 88 -17.15 -2.84 4.14
N ILE A 89 -16.77 -3.33 2.95
CA ILE A 89 -16.96 -4.71 2.51
C ILE A 89 -15.59 -5.36 2.38
N GLY A 90 -15.40 -6.48 3.06
CA GLY A 90 -14.21 -7.31 2.92
C GLY A 90 -14.34 -8.21 1.71
N ASP A 91 -13.63 -7.89 0.65
CA ASP A 91 -13.55 -8.65 -0.59
C ASP A 91 -12.23 -8.34 -1.29
N LYS A 92 -11.86 -9.08 -2.35
CA LYS A 92 -10.59 -8.93 -3.04
C LYS A 92 -9.39 -9.41 -2.21
N GLY A 93 -8.25 -8.76 -2.38
CA GLY A 93 -6.99 -9.24 -1.84
C GLY A 93 -6.43 -10.37 -2.70
N ASP A 94 -6.50 -10.17 -4.03
CA ASP A 94 -6.02 -11.15 -4.98
C ASP A 94 -4.51 -11.07 -5.13
N ILE A 95 -3.87 -12.20 -5.32
CA ILE A 95 -2.47 -12.36 -5.69
C ILE A 95 -1.54 -11.64 -4.71
N HIS A 96 -1.27 -12.28 -3.58
CA HIS A 96 -0.35 -11.75 -2.59
C HIS A 96 1.09 -12.16 -2.89
N PHE A 97 1.97 -11.20 -2.79
CA PHE A 97 3.41 -11.41 -2.84
C PHE A 97 4.02 -11.14 -1.46
N MET A 98 4.83 -12.07 -0.96
CA MET A 98 5.54 -11.87 0.31
C MET A 98 7.01 -12.24 0.15
N PRO A 99 7.93 -11.25 0.12
CA PRO A 99 9.35 -11.51 0.11
C PRO A 99 9.82 -12.00 1.49
N THR A 100 10.67 -13.01 1.51
CA THR A 100 11.21 -13.61 2.73
C THR A 100 12.70 -13.93 2.61
N THR A 101 13.36 -14.18 3.76
CA THR A 101 14.75 -14.61 3.80
C THR A 101 14.84 -15.96 4.49
N GLY A 102 15.02 -17.01 3.70
CA GLY A 102 15.46 -18.33 4.14
C GLY A 102 14.47 -19.20 4.90
N GLY A 103 13.91 -20.18 4.21
CA GLY A 103 13.35 -21.37 4.81
C GLY A 103 12.09 -21.20 5.64
N VAL A 104 11.19 -20.31 5.24
CA VAL A 104 9.90 -20.16 5.94
C VAL A 104 8.97 -21.31 5.60
N ALA A 105 8.27 -21.81 6.60
CA ALA A 105 7.19 -22.77 6.36
C ALA A 105 6.06 -22.08 5.59
N LEU A 106 5.49 -22.75 4.57
CA LEU A 106 4.34 -22.27 3.80
C LEU A 106 3.01 -22.36 4.59
N ARG A 107 3.11 -22.47 5.91
CA ARG A 107 1.96 -22.35 6.79
C ARG A 107 1.62 -20.88 6.92
N ARG A 108 0.35 -20.54 6.74
CA ARG A 108 -0.18 -19.19 6.97
C ARG A 108 0.31 -18.67 8.32
N GLU A 109 0.57 -17.41 8.45
CA GLU A 109 1.17 -16.74 9.60
C GLU A 109 2.68 -16.97 9.80
N SER A 110 3.22 -18.12 9.36
CA SER A 110 4.66 -18.39 9.53
C SER A 110 5.54 -17.43 8.75
N PHE A 111 5.06 -16.89 7.64
CA PHE A 111 5.78 -15.94 6.79
C PHE A 111 5.39 -14.48 6.99
N PHE A 112 4.40 -14.17 7.82
CA PHE A 112 4.04 -12.77 8.10
C PHE A 112 5.20 -12.02 8.75
N SER A 113 5.26 -10.73 8.55
CA SER A 113 6.28 -9.86 9.14
C SER A 113 5.66 -8.74 9.94
N SER A 114 6.23 -8.46 11.08
CA SER A 114 6.00 -7.18 11.76
C SER A 114 6.58 -6.03 10.96
N PHE A 115 5.99 -4.84 11.12
CA PHE A 115 6.48 -3.58 10.61
C PHE A 115 6.27 -2.46 11.65
N SER A 116 6.81 -1.28 11.38
CA SER A 116 6.60 -0.09 12.20
C SER A 116 6.14 1.06 11.31
N HIS A 117 5.11 1.80 11.73
CA HIS A 117 4.64 3.01 11.05
C HIS A 117 5.72 4.10 10.94
N SER A 118 6.73 4.09 11.82
CA SER A 118 7.89 4.99 11.69
C SER A 118 8.83 4.64 10.54
N GLN A 119 8.65 3.46 9.93
CA GLN A 119 9.41 2.94 8.78
C GLN A 119 8.46 2.61 7.61
N GLU A 120 7.31 3.23 7.60
CA GLU A 120 6.31 3.18 6.56
C GLU A 120 6.20 4.55 5.88
N GLN A 121 6.04 4.57 4.58
CA GLN A 121 5.85 5.77 3.78
C GLN A 121 4.74 5.51 2.76
N ALA A 122 3.74 6.38 2.74
CA ALA A 122 2.65 6.34 1.78
C ALA A 122 2.53 7.72 1.11
N GLU A 123 2.59 7.74 -0.21
CA GLU A 123 2.43 8.92 -1.05
C GLU A 123 1.50 8.59 -2.22
N ALA A 124 1.00 9.59 -2.91
CA ALA A 124 0.18 9.37 -4.10
C ALA A 124 0.94 8.52 -5.15
N GLY A 125 0.47 7.28 -5.38
CA GLY A 125 1.07 6.34 -6.33
C GLY A 125 2.31 5.61 -5.86
N PHE A 126 2.72 5.77 -4.60
CA PHE A 126 3.89 5.10 -4.03
C PHE A 126 3.62 4.64 -2.59
N TYR A 127 4.17 3.48 -2.26
CA TYR A 127 4.18 2.95 -0.91
C TYR A 127 5.51 2.27 -0.60
N SER A 128 5.98 2.38 0.64
CA SER A 128 7.21 1.72 1.06
C SER A 128 7.14 1.34 2.53
N VAL A 129 7.72 0.20 2.90
CA VAL A 129 7.75 -0.30 4.28
C VAL A 129 8.93 -1.23 4.53
N MET A 130 9.43 -1.25 5.76
CA MET A 130 10.43 -2.22 6.21
C MET A 130 9.75 -3.43 6.86
N LEU A 131 9.97 -4.61 6.29
CA LEU A 131 9.59 -5.90 6.90
C LEU A 131 10.61 -6.29 7.97
N LEU A 132 10.28 -6.03 9.23
CA LEU A 132 11.24 -6.14 10.35
C LEU A 132 11.74 -7.56 10.58
N LYS A 133 10.89 -8.57 10.39
CA LYS A 133 11.25 -9.99 10.55
C LYS A 133 12.36 -10.42 9.59
N TYR A 134 12.38 -9.85 8.39
CA TYR A 134 13.28 -10.26 7.31
C TYR A 134 14.37 -9.25 7.00
N GLY A 135 14.22 -8.00 7.48
CA GLY A 135 15.09 -6.89 7.14
C GLY A 135 14.98 -6.49 5.66
N ILE A 136 13.80 -6.66 5.06
CA ILE A 136 13.57 -6.39 3.64
C ILE A 136 12.84 -5.05 3.51
N GLN A 137 13.42 -4.12 2.75
CA GLN A 137 12.72 -2.91 2.32
C GLN A 137 11.85 -3.23 1.10
N VAL A 138 10.56 -2.95 1.20
CA VAL A 138 9.60 -3.08 0.11
C VAL A 138 9.24 -1.71 -0.43
N GLN A 139 9.17 -1.58 -1.75
CA GLN A 139 8.73 -0.37 -2.46
C GLN A 139 7.74 -0.77 -3.54
N LEU A 140 6.61 -0.07 -3.60
CA LEU A 140 5.49 -0.37 -4.47
C LEU A 140 5.11 0.86 -5.28
N THR A 141 4.80 0.65 -6.56
CA THR A 141 4.13 1.63 -7.42
C THR A 141 3.22 0.93 -8.40
N ALA A 142 2.29 1.62 -9.03
CA ALA A 142 1.32 1.01 -9.92
C ALA A 142 1.01 1.91 -11.12
N SER A 143 0.62 1.28 -12.21
CA SER A 143 -0.12 1.87 -13.31
C SER A 143 -1.55 1.33 -13.31
N GLU A 144 -2.34 1.65 -14.34
CA GLU A 144 -3.74 1.22 -14.41
C GLU A 144 -3.95 -0.31 -14.27
N ARG A 145 -3.02 -1.11 -14.82
CA ARG A 145 -3.13 -2.57 -14.88
C ARG A 145 -1.87 -3.31 -14.46
N THR A 146 -0.83 -2.60 -14.00
CA THR A 146 0.45 -3.21 -13.64
C THR A 146 0.89 -2.70 -12.27
N GLY A 147 1.15 -3.62 -11.34
CA GLY A 147 1.85 -3.34 -10.10
C GLY A 147 3.35 -3.58 -10.29
N PHE A 148 4.16 -2.68 -9.80
CA PHE A 148 5.60 -2.85 -9.73
C PHE A 148 6.03 -2.92 -8.27
N GLN A 149 6.76 -4.01 -7.93
CA GLN A 149 7.22 -4.28 -6.58
C GLN A 149 8.74 -4.42 -6.59
N ARG A 150 9.42 -3.64 -5.76
CA ARG A 150 10.87 -3.71 -5.57
C ARG A 150 11.16 -4.17 -4.15
N TYR A 151 12.01 -5.20 -4.03
CA TYR A 151 12.45 -5.73 -2.75
C TYR A 151 13.96 -5.58 -2.60
N ILE A 152 14.38 -4.96 -1.51
CA ILE A 152 15.80 -4.79 -1.18
C ILE A 152 16.10 -5.72 -0.02
N PHE A 153 16.80 -6.81 -0.32
CA PHE A 153 17.14 -7.86 0.63
C PHE A 153 18.43 -7.52 1.39
N PRO A 154 18.56 -7.94 2.66
CA PRO A 154 19.81 -7.82 3.39
C PRO A 154 20.89 -8.69 2.73
N PHE A 155 22.11 -8.17 2.71
CA PHE A 155 23.26 -8.83 2.07
C PHE A 155 23.51 -10.22 2.69
N GLY A 156 23.79 -11.19 1.84
CA GLY A 156 24.16 -12.57 2.24
C GLY A 156 23.01 -13.42 2.77
N LYS A 157 21.76 -12.98 2.65
CA LYS A 157 20.58 -13.77 2.98
C LYS A 157 19.96 -14.41 1.75
N PRO A 158 19.32 -15.59 1.87
CA PRO A 158 18.55 -16.18 0.77
C PRO A 158 17.43 -15.21 0.31
N VAL A 159 17.19 -15.22 -0.98
CA VAL A 159 16.11 -14.43 -1.63
C VAL A 159 14.98 -15.38 -1.97
N GLU A 160 13.84 -15.21 -1.35
CA GLU A 160 12.65 -16.01 -1.58
C GLU A 160 11.43 -15.09 -1.78
N LEU A 161 10.50 -15.51 -2.61
CA LEU A 161 9.23 -14.83 -2.86
C LEU A 161 8.10 -15.84 -2.78
N ILE A 162 7.23 -15.67 -1.80
CA ILE A 162 5.99 -16.44 -1.70
C ILE A 162 4.92 -15.76 -2.55
N ILE A 163 4.22 -16.53 -3.37
CA ILE A 163 3.04 -16.12 -4.11
C ILE A 163 1.85 -16.86 -3.51
N ASP A 164 1.02 -16.15 -2.79
CA ASP A 164 -0.17 -16.72 -2.15
C ASP A 164 -1.43 -16.36 -2.95
N LEU A 165 -2.04 -17.39 -3.55
CA LEU A 165 -3.30 -17.29 -4.28
C LEU A 165 -4.51 -17.75 -3.46
N LYS A 166 -4.29 -18.13 -2.21
CA LYS A 166 -5.34 -18.64 -1.32
C LYS A 166 -5.79 -17.63 -0.28
N GLN A 167 -5.06 -16.53 -0.11
CA GLN A 167 -5.47 -15.46 0.78
C GLN A 167 -6.50 -14.57 0.09
N GLY A 168 -7.49 -14.12 0.85
CA GLY A 168 -8.46 -13.10 0.49
C GLY A 168 -8.78 -12.22 1.68
N ILE A 169 -9.48 -11.13 1.47
CA ILE A 169 -9.92 -10.18 2.49
C ILE A 169 -11.41 -10.43 2.80
N GLY A 170 -11.73 -10.60 4.09
CA GLY A 170 -13.11 -10.67 4.55
C GLY A 170 -13.89 -11.85 3.98
N TRP A 171 -14.80 -11.59 3.06
CA TRP A 171 -15.68 -12.60 2.45
C TRP A 171 -15.09 -13.27 1.22
N ASP A 172 -13.98 -12.77 0.72
CA ASP A 172 -13.34 -13.36 -0.44
C ASP A 172 -12.86 -14.79 -0.13
N TRP A 173 -13.30 -15.74 -0.96
CA TRP A 173 -12.95 -17.14 -0.84
C TRP A 173 -12.48 -17.71 -2.18
N PRO A 174 -11.24 -18.20 -2.29
CA PRO A 174 -10.74 -18.77 -3.53
C PRO A 174 -11.46 -20.07 -3.87
N THR A 175 -11.96 -20.18 -5.09
CA THR A 175 -12.64 -21.36 -5.64
C THR A 175 -11.73 -22.16 -6.60
N GLY A 176 -10.69 -21.54 -7.13
CA GLY A 176 -9.67 -22.17 -7.98
C GLY A 176 -8.47 -21.27 -8.16
N CYS A 177 -7.30 -21.87 -8.30
CA CYS A 177 -6.08 -21.13 -8.62
C CYS A 177 -5.11 -22.01 -9.42
N GLU A 178 -4.39 -21.34 -10.33
CA GLU A 178 -3.29 -21.94 -11.08
C GLU A 178 -2.09 -21.00 -11.08
N LEU A 179 -0.90 -21.57 -11.05
CA LEU A 179 0.35 -20.85 -11.21
C LEU A 179 1.27 -21.67 -12.10
N ARG A 180 1.80 -21.08 -13.15
CA ARG A 180 2.68 -21.71 -14.11
C ARG A 180 3.91 -20.86 -14.35
N GLN A 181 5.10 -21.46 -14.22
CA GLN A 181 6.33 -20.82 -14.68
C GLN A 181 6.43 -21.01 -16.20
N VAL A 182 6.47 -19.92 -16.94
CA VAL A 182 6.54 -19.90 -18.40
C VAL A 182 7.99 -19.81 -18.87
N SER A 183 8.83 -19.10 -18.11
CA SER A 183 10.27 -18.99 -18.35
C SER A 183 11.00 -18.76 -17.01
N PRO A 184 12.33 -18.73 -16.97
CA PRO A 184 13.07 -18.41 -15.74
C PRO A 184 12.72 -17.07 -15.11
N THR A 185 12.13 -16.13 -15.90
CA THR A 185 11.80 -14.77 -15.47
C THR A 185 10.32 -14.43 -15.67
N LYS A 186 9.47 -15.41 -15.94
CA LYS A 186 8.05 -15.17 -16.19
C LYS A 186 7.18 -16.25 -15.58
N ILE A 187 6.17 -15.83 -14.83
CA ILE A 187 5.07 -16.65 -14.34
C ILE A 187 3.74 -16.15 -14.91
N GLU A 188 2.78 -17.04 -15.04
CA GLU A 188 1.40 -16.76 -15.35
C GLU A 188 0.50 -17.50 -14.38
N GLY A 189 -0.64 -16.93 -14.08
CA GLY A 189 -1.57 -17.58 -13.18
C GLY A 189 -2.98 -17.02 -13.30
N LEU A 190 -3.87 -17.71 -12.61
CA LEU A 190 -5.24 -17.27 -12.41
C LEU A 190 -5.66 -17.51 -10.97
N ARG A 191 -6.56 -16.68 -10.51
CA ARG A 191 -7.28 -16.85 -9.25
C ARG A 191 -8.77 -16.67 -9.52
N LEU A 192 -9.55 -17.65 -9.10
CA LEU A 192 -11.02 -17.62 -9.13
C LEU A 192 -11.48 -17.52 -7.69
N SER A 193 -12.44 -16.65 -7.42
CA SER A 193 -12.98 -16.49 -6.08
C SER A 193 -14.48 -16.16 -6.08
N THR A 194 -15.06 -16.25 -4.91
CA THR A 194 -16.41 -15.82 -4.59
C THR A 194 -16.42 -15.07 -3.27
N GLY A 195 -17.25 -14.05 -3.18
CA GLY A 195 -17.38 -13.22 -1.99
C GLY A 195 -18.58 -12.30 -2.17
N TRP A 196 -18.39 -11.03 -2.03
CA TRP A 196 -19.35 -10.01 -2.44
C TRP A 196 -19.55 -10.05 -3.96
N ALA A 197 -18.45 -10.10 -4.72
CA ALA A 197 -18.51 -10.56 -6.10
C ALA A 197 -18.72 -12.08 -6.12
N LYS A 198 -19.79 -12.54 -6.79
CA LYS A 198 -20.17 -13.97 -6.82
C LYS A 198 -19.31 -14.83 -7.72
N ASP A 199 -18.67 -14.23 -8.72
CA ASP A 199 -17.79 -14.87 -9.71
C ASP A 199 -16.69 -13.86 -10.05
N ASP A 200 -15.57 -13.95 -9.34
CA ASP A 200 -14.41 -13.12 -9.58
C ASP A 200 -13.30 -13.94 -10.26
N ARG A 201 -12.69 -13.37 -11.29
CA ARG A 201 -11.72 -14.05 -12.14
C ARG A 201 -10.56 -13.12 -12.44
N ILE A 202 -9.44 -13.34 -11.81
CA ILE A 202 -8.22 -12.57 -12.02
C ILE A 202 -7.19 -13.43 -12.76
N TYR A 203 -6.74 -12.93 -13.89
CA TYR A 203 -5.64 -13.50 -14.67
C TYR A 203 -4.45 -12.56 -14.57
N PHE A 204 -3.25 -13.09 -14.39
CA PHE A 204 -2.06 -12.29 -14.23
C PHE A 204 -0.83 -12.91 -14.88
N THR A 205 0.15 -12.06 -15.14
CA THR A 205 1.52 -12.43 -15.51
C THR A 205 2.50 -11.58 -14.71
N ALA A 206 3.61 -12.15 -14.29
CA ALA A 206 4.68 -11.47 -13.58
C ALA A 206 6.06 -12.02 -14.01
#